data_32c82cd304208957603840c484f9f087
#
_entry.id   32c82cd304208957603840c484f9f087
#
_cell.length_a   1.000
_cell.length_b   1.000
_cell.length_c   1.000
_cell.angle_alpha   90.00
_cell.angle_beta   90.00
_cell.angle_gamma   90.00
#
_symmetry.space_group_name_H-M   'P 1'
#
loop_
_entity.id
_entity.type
_entity.pdbx_description
1 polymer ?
#
loop_
_entity_poly.entity_id
_entity_poly.type
_entity_poly.pdbx_seq_one_letter_code
_entity_poly.pdbx_strand_id
1 'polypeptide(L)'
;MSEATVNTKRPDGSNRVVITGMGAITPAGVGVEALWKAVMGRECCIRPIERFDTTDYEVHNAGEICGFDATEHGLTKKESRRFERFVQYAIVASDEAIAQAGLSMEDEDPSRVSVVFGSGIGGIDELESGFKTLFEKGPKRVSPLFVPTMIGNIAAGNLAIRYGMKGECINVVTACATGAHCIGQAVRDIRHGYTDVALAGGAEESVNPICIAGFANLGALSREEDPLRASRPFDLNREGFVAGEGAGAVILESLEHALARGAKPLAEITGFGSTGDAYHMTAPDPEGEGVVRAMRIALEEGGFTPADLGHFNAHGTGTHANELTESKALRALCGEEAGLKVPVCSVKGTTGHTLGAAGAVEAIVTALSVANDCVPPTAGFETPDPEALANVLAEPLENYKQKVALSNSLGFGGHNACLAISPYEVAAE
;
A
#
# COMPACT_ATOMS: atom_id res chain seq x y z
N MET A 1 -0.47 -8.81 42.22
CA MET A 1 0.01 -7.78 41.26
C MET A 1 -1.22 -7.33 40.54
N SER A 2 -1.63 -6.06 40.66
CA SER A 2 -2.76 -5.54 39.86
C SER A 2 -2.32 -5.62 38.39
N GLU A 3 -3.13 -6.26 37.55
CA GLU A 3 -2.95 -6.14 36.10
C GLU A 3 -3.05 -4.66 35.76
N ALA A 4 -2.00 -4.10 35.22
CA ALA A 4 -2.00 -2.73 34.71
C ALA A 4 -3.11 -2.64 33.65
N THR A 5 -4.11 -1.82 33.87
CA THR A 5 -5.24 -1.68 32.94
C THR A 5 -4.73 -0.91 31.72
N VAL A 6 -4.52 -1.58 30.60
CA VAL A 6 -4.11 -0.94 29.34
C VAL A 6 -5.18 0.06 28.91
N ASN A 7 -4.79 1.31 28.68
CA ASN A 7 -5.73 2.30 28.13
C ASN A 7 -6.04 2.00 26.66
N THR A 8 -7.27 1.59 26.39
CA THR A 8 -7.76 1.23 25.04
C THR A 8 -8.35 2.41 24.27
N LYS A 9 -8.44 3.58 24.91
CA LYS A 9 -8.99 4.80 24.32
C LYS A 9 -7.91 5.87 24.15
N ARG A 10 -8.14 6.73 23.20
CA ARG A 10 -7.39 7.95 22.96
C ARG A 10 -7.80 9.04 23.97
N PRO A 11 -7.04 10.15 24.08
CA PRO A 11 -7.41 11.26 24.99
C PRO A 11 -8.77 11.88 24.70
N ASP A 12 -9.25 11.81 23.45
CA ASP A 12 -10.58 12.31 23.04
C ASP A 12 -11.72 11.31 23.27
N GLY A 13 -11.42 10.14 23.84
CA GLY A 13 -12.38 9.07 24.12
C GLY A 13 -12.63 8.11 22.96
N SER A 14 -12.08 8.36 21.78
CA SER A 14 -12.19 7.47 20.63
C SER A 14 -11.31 6.21 20.78
N ASN A 15 -11.54 5.19 19.94
CA ASN A 15 -10.79 3.94 20.02
C ASN A 15 -9.35 4.11 19.52
N ARG A 16 -8.40 3.44 20.19
CA ARG A 16 -7.09 3.14 19.60
C ARG A 16 -7.25 2.03 18.58
N VAL A 17 -6.51 2.12 17.47
CA VAL A 17 -6.63 1.18 16.35
C VAL A 17 -5.30 0.48 16.11
N VAL A 18 -5.31 -0.84 16.19
CA VAL A 18 -4.12 -1.68 16.07
C VAL A 18 -4.19 -2.59 14.84
N ILE A 19 -3.03 -2.92 14.30
CA ILE A 19 -2.86 -3.97 13.31
C ILE A 19 -2.64 -5.28 14.06
N THR A 20 -3.45 -6.29 13.78
CA THR A 20 -3.31 -7.63 14.37
C THR A 20 -2.91 -8.69 13.35
N GLY A 21 -3.09 -8.40 12.06
CA GLY A 21 -2.66 -9.28 10.98
C GLY A 21 -2.28 -8.49 9.73
N MET A 22 -1.34 -9.05 8.97
CA MET A 22 -0.84 -8.51 7.72
C MET A 22 -0.69 -9.63 6.71
N GLY A 23 -0.91 -9.32 5.44
CA GLY A 23 -0.68 -10.25 4.35
C GLY A 23 -0.30 -9.52 3.07
N ALA A 24 0.53 -10.13 2.26
CA ALA A 24 1.05 -9.51 1.05
C ALA A 24 1.26 -10.52 -0.07
N ILE A 25 1.10 -10.07 -1.30
CA ILE A 25 1.63 -10.71 -2.51
C ILE A 25 2.20 -9.61 -3.40
N THR A 26 3.46 -9.74 -3.78
CA THR A 26 4.21 -8.72 -4.52
C THR A 26 5.20 -9.41 -5.48
N PRO A 27 5.91 -8.68 -6.34
CA PRO A 27 6.98 -9.26 -7.15
C PRO A 27 8.09 -9.96 -6.34
N ALA A 28 8.20 -9.64 -5.05
CA ALA A 28 9.12 -10.34 -4.13
C ALA A 28 8.64 -11.74 -3.75
N GLY A 29 7.39 -12.07 -4.01
CA GLY A 29 6.77 -13.36 -3.71
C GLY A 29 5.45 -13.25 -2.94
N VAL A 30 4.96 -14.39 -2.49
CA VAL A 30 3.76 -14.52 -1.67
C VAL A 30 4.16 -14.49 -0.20
N GLY A 31 3.47 -13.68 0.56
CA GLY A 31 3.63 -13.55 2.01
C GLY A 31 4.46 -12.33 2.45
N VAL A 32 4.12 -11.86 3.64
CA VAL A 32 4.78 -10.72 4.30
C VAL A 32 6.26 -10.99 4.55
N GLU A 33 6.64 -12.24 4.87
CA GLU A 33 8.03 -12.63 5.10
C GLU A 33 8.87 -12.46 3.82
N ALA A 34 8.35 -12.87 2.66
CA ALA A 34 9.04 -12.70 1.37
C ALA A 34 9.25 -11.22 1.04
N LEU A 35 8.22 -10.40 1.21
CA LEU A 35 8.30 -8.95 1.02
C LEU A 35 9.34 -8.33 1.96
N TRP A 36 9.27 -8.63 3.25
CA TRP A 36 10.17 -8.06 4.26
C TRP A 36 11.62 -8.43 4.01
N LYS A 37 11.88 -9.70 3.70
CA LYS A 37 13.22 -10.19 3.36
C LYS A 37 13.80 -9.46 2.15
N ALA A 38 13.02 -9.31 1.08
CA ALA A 38 13.48 -8.64 -0.14
C ALA A 38 13.76 -7.15 0.11
N VAL A 39 12.88 -6.45 0.84
CA VAL A 39 13.05 -5.03 1.17
C VAL A 39 14.27 -4.81 2.05
N MET A 40 14.44 -5.59 3.14
CA MET A 40 15.61 -5.50 4.02
C MET A 40 16.90 -5.94 3.33
N GLY A 41 16.82 -6.90 2.40
CA GLY A 41 17.93 -7.36 1.56
C GLY A 41 18.27 -6.43 0.41
N ARG A 42 17.52 -5.32 0.23
CA ARG A 42 17.70 -4.40 -0.90
C ARG A 42 17.58 -5.11 -2.26
N GLU A 43 16.74 -6.15 -2.32
CA GLU A 43 16.55 -6.92 -3.55
C GLU A 43 15.69 -6.14 -4.55
N CYS A 44 16.14 -6.09 -5.81
CA CYS A 44 15.32 -5.61 -6.93
C CYS A 44 14.54 -6.79 -7.52
N CYS A 45 13.20 -6.73 -7.43
CA CYS A 45 12.31 -7.77 -7.97
C CYS A 45 11.72 -7.39 -9.35
N ILE A 46 12.28 -6.37 -10.01
CA ILE A 46 11.92 -5.98 -11.36
C ILE A 46 12.50 -6.97 -12.35
N ARG A 47 11.73 -7.31 -13.38
CA ARG A 47 12.10 -8.32 -14.39
C ARG A 47 11.59 -7.89 -15.77
N PRO A 48 12.14 -8.46 -16.86
CA PRO A 48 11.49 -8.36 -18.16
C PRO A 48 10.05 -8.90 -18.09
N ILE A 49 9.13 -8.21 -18.73
CA ILE A 49 7.72 -8.61 -18.81
C ILE A 49 7.62 -9.93 -19.60
N GLU A 50 7.03 -10.95 -18.97
CA GLU A 50 6.82 -12.28 -19.60
C GLU A 50 5.37 -12.50 -20.03
N ARG A 51 4.41 -11.74 -19.47
CA ARG A 51 2.97 -11.93 -19.67
C ARG A 51 2.50 -11.68 -21.09
N PHE A 52 3.17 -10.78 -21.82
CA PHE A 52 2.84 -10.44 -23.20
C PHE A 52 4.10 -10.03 -23.98
N ASP A 53 4.02 -10.07 -25.31
CA ASP A 53 5.12 -9.65 -26.19
C ASP A 53 5.29 -8.12 -26.14
N THR A 54 6.47 -7.69 -25.73
CA THR A 54 6.84 -6.26 -25.60
C THR A 54 7.64 -5.73 -26.77
N THR A 55 7.79 -6.48 -27.88
CA THR A 55 8.62 -6.11 -29.03
C THR A 55 8.29 -4.72 -29.59
N ASP A 56 7.01 -4.35 -29.60
CA ASP A 56 6.54 -3.05 -30.11
C ASP A 56 6.42 -1.98 -29.00
N TYR A 57 6.87 -2.25 -27.78
CA TYR A 57 6.79 -1.34 -26.63
C TYR A 57 8.13 -0.66 -26.37
N GLU A 58 8.10 0.54 -25.81
CA GLU A 58 9.31 1.25 -25.34
C GLU A 58 9.72 0.85 -23.90
N VAL A 59 8.88 0.09 -23.22
CA VAL A 59 9.09 -0.37 -21.84
C VAL A 59 9.02 -1.88 -21.80
N HIS A 60 10.06 -2.51 -21.27
CA HIS A 60 10.22 -3.95 -21.28
C HIS A 60 10.24 -4.58 -19.88
N ASN A 61 10.34 -3.76 -18.84
CA ASN A 61 10.51 -4.22 -17.46
C ASN A 61 9.31 -3.86 -16.58
N ALA A 62 8.95 -4.76 -15.67
CA ALA A 62 7.91 -4.54 -14.67
C ALA A 62 8.19 -5.33 -13.38
N GLY A 63 7.50 -4.94 -12.30
CA GLY A 63 7.33 -5.75 -11.12
C GLY A 63 6.20 -6.77 -11.34
N GLU A 64 6.44 -7.78 -12.15
CA GLU A 64 5.49 -8.84 -12.47
C GLU A 64 5.55 -9.96 -11.44
N ILE A 65 4.39 -10.49 -11.03
CA ILE A 65 4.30 -11.71 -10.20
C ILE A 65 4.30 -12.92 -11.13
N CYS A 66 5.51 -13.44 -11.39
CA CYS A 66 5.71 -14.56 -12.30
C CYS A 66 5.31 -15.89 -11.68
N GLY A 67 4.78 -16.81 -12.52
CA GLY A 67 4.47 -18.18 -12.13
C GLY A 67 3.34 -18.32 -11.10
N PHE A 68 2.53 -17.31 -10.87
CA PHE A 68 1.44 -17.35 -9.90
C PHE A 68 0.30 -18.28 -10.35
N ASP A 69 0.01 -19.30 -9.55
CA ASP A 69 -1.20 -20.12 -9.64
C ASP A 69 -2.03 -19.98 -8.35
N ALA A 70 -3.15 -19.30 -8.46
CA ALA A 70 -4.05 -19.07 -7.32
C ALA A 70 -4.54 -20.37 -6.64
N THR A 71 -4.53 -21.50 -7.35
CA THR A 71 -4.94 -22.79 -6.77
C THR A 71 -3.93 -23.35 -5.78
N GLU A 72 -2.69 -22.93 -5.84
CA GLU A 72 -1.65 -23.25 -4.85
C GLU A 72 -1.77 -22.40 -3.58
N HIS A 73 -2.61 -21.36 -3.64
CA HIS A 73 -2.81 -20.39 -2.57
C HIS A 73 -4.26 -20.34 -2.06
N GLY A 74 -4.94 -21.49 -2.04
CA GLY A 74 -6.24 -21.65 -1.39
C GLY A 74 -7.47 -21.28 -2.23
N LEU A 75 -7.31 -20.85 -3.49
CA LEU A 75 -8.43 -20.63 -4.38
C LEU A 75 -8.80 -21.96 -5.10
N THR A 76 -10.09 -22.20 -5.30
CA THR A 76 -10.55 -23.31 -6.13
C THR A 76 -10.29 -23.03 -7.62
N LYS A 77 -10.21 -24.09 -8.44
CA LYS A 77 -10.11 -23.95 -9.91
C LYS A 77 -11.24 -23.12 -10.53
N LYS A 78 -12.41 -23.09 -9.89
CA LYS A 78 -13.56 -22.30 -10.32
C LYS A 78 -13.33 -20.81 -10.03
N GLU A 79 -12.84 -20.49 -8.84
CA GLU A 79 -12.51 -19.12 -8.43
C GLU A 79 -11.36 -18.57 -9.27
N SER A 80 -10.27 -19.32 -9.46
CA SER A 80 -9.12 -18.94 -10.30
C SER A 80 -9.52 -18.60 -11.75
N ARG A 81 -10.57 -19.22 -12.30
CA ARG A 81 -11.07 -18.91 -13.64
C ARG A 81 -12.09 -17.79 -13.69
N ARG A 82 -12.68 -17.43 -12.54
CA ARG A 82 -13.78 -16.47 -12.45
C ARG A 82 -13.32 -15.09 -12.00
N PHE A 83 -12.29 -15.04 -11.18
CA PHE A 83 -11.81 -13.81 -10.59
C PHE A 83 -10.62 -13.29 -11.39
N GLU A 84 -10.61 -11.98 -11.67
CA GLU A 84 -9.45 -11.26 -12.16
C GLU A 84 -8.28 -11.37 -11.17
N ARG A 85 -7.06 -11.19 -11.65
CA ARG A 85 -5.84 -11.37 -10.84
C ARG A 85 -5.80 -10.45 -9.63
N PHE A 86 -6.23 -9.18 -9.76
CA PHE A 86 -6.26 -8.27 -8.61
C PHE A 86 -7.16 -8.80 -7.49
N VAL A 87 -8.28 -9.48 -7.81
CA VAL A 87 -9.15 -10.15 -6.81
C VAL A 87 -8.46 -11.38 -6.24
N GLN A 88 -7.75 -12.16 -7.06
CA GLN A 88 -6.99 -13.31 -6.59
C GLN A 88 -5.88 -12.89 -5.64
N TYR A 89 -5.14 -11.82 -5.96
CA TYR A 89 -4.12 -11.23 -5.09
C TYR A 89 -4.72 -10.72 -3.78
N ALA A 90 -5.87 -10.02 -3.85
CA ALA A 90 -6.58 -9.57 -2.66
C ALA A 90 -6.95 -10.73 -1.72
N ILE A 91 -7.43 -11.86 -2.27
CA ILE A 91 -7.78 -13.05 -1.49
C ILE A 91 -6.53 -13.65 -0.82
N VAL A 92 -5.45 -13.85 -1.57
CA VAL A 92 -4.21 -14.45 -1.05
C VAL A 92 -3.62 -13.60 0.09
N ALA A 93 -3.53 -12.29 -0.10
CA ALA A 93 -3.06 -11.39 0.97
C ALA A 93 -4.02 -11.39 2.18
N SER A 94 -5.34 -11.43 1.94
CA SER A 94 -6.32 -11.44 3.02
C SER A 94 -6.33 -12.76 3.81
N ASP A 95 -6.15 -13.90 3.15
CA ASP A 95 -6.04 -15.21 3.81
C ASP A 95 -4.84 -15.22 4.80
N GLU A 96 -3.68 -14.66 4.40
CA GLU A 96 -2.51 -14.52 5.27
C GLU A 96 -2.80 -13.58 6.46
N ALA A 97 -3.38 -12.40 6.20
CA ALA A 97 -3.68 -11.41 7.24
C ALA A 97 -4.66 -11.95 8.29
N ILE A 98 -5.72 -12.63 7.86
CA ILE A 98 -6.71 -13.26 8.74
C ILE A 98 -6.06 -14.38 9.57
N ALA A 99 -5.24 -15.22 8.93
CA ALA A 99 -4.53 -16.30 9.62
C ALA A 99 -3.57 -15.76 10.68
N GLN A 100 -2.78 -14.73 10.37
CA GLN A 100 -1.87 -14.09 11.32
C GLN A 100 -2.60 -13.44 12.48
N ALA A 101 -3.75 -12.79 12.21
CA ALA A 101 -4.58 -12.19 13.26
C ALA A 101 -5.25 -13.24 14.15
N GLY A 102 -5.34 -14.51 13.71
CA GLY A 102 -6.13 -15.53 14.38
C GLY A 102 -7.62 -15.17 14.45
N LEU A 103 -8.12 -14.42 13.44
CA LEU A 103 -9.51 -13.96 13.41
C LEU A 103 -10.43 -15.09 12.92
N SER A 104 -11.40 -15.45 13.74
CA SER A 104 -12.44 -16.46 13.42
C SER A 104 -13.81 -15.80 13.35
N MET A 105 -14.43 -15.82 12.18
CA MET A 105 -15.77 -15.25 11.99
C MET A 105 -16.89 -16.01 12.74
N GLU A 106 -16.58 -17.19 13.29
CA GLU A 106 -17.52 -17.92 14.16
C GLU A 106 -17.64 -17.29 15.54
N ASP A 107 -16.60 -16.56 15.97
CA ASP A 107 -16.50 -15.91 17.27
C ASP A 107 -16.88 -14.41 17.22
N GLU A 108 -17.11 -13.87 16.02
CA GLU A 108 -17.37 -12.45 15.78
C GLU A 108 -18.86 -12.15 15.51
N ASP A 109 -19.29 -10.92 15.79
CA ASP A 109 -20.50 -10.36 15.17
C ASP A 109 -20.16 -9.93 13.73
N PRO A 110 -20.64 -10.65 12.70
CA PRO A 110 -20.30 -10.32 11.32
C PRO A 110 -20.70 -8.90 10.91
N SER A 111 -21.71 -8.31 11.54
CA SER A 111 -22.17 -6.95 11.27
C SER A 111 -21.20 -5.88 11.78
N ARG A 112 -20.27 -6.25 12.66
CA ARG A 112 -19.21 -5.41 13.24
C ARG A 112 -17.85 -5.61 12.57
N VAL A 113 -17.77 -6.44 11.50
CA VAL A 113 -16.55 -6.69 10.73
C VAL A 113 -16.71 -6.13 9.33
N SER A 114 -15.97 -5.09 8.99
CA SER A 114 -16.05 -4.38 7.72
C SER A 114 -14.96 -4.80 6.74
N VAL A 115 -15.17 -4.51 5.44
CA VAL A 115 -14.18 -4.66 4.37
C VAL A 115 -14.02 -3.32 3.66
N VAL A 116 -12.82 -2.74 3.77
CA VAL A 116 -12.45 -1.49 3.10
C VAL A 116 -11.25 -1.79 2.20
N PHE A 117 -11.52 -2.22 0.96
CA PHE A 117 -10.48 -2.78 0.10
C PHE A 117 -10.58 -2.25 -1.32
N GLY A 118 -9.48 -1.71 -1.86
CA GLY A 118 -9.49 -0.96 -3.09
C GLY A 118 -8.62 -1.51 -4.22
N SER A 119 -8.91 -1.03 -5.43
CA SER A 119 -8.05 -1.11 -6.60
C SER A 119 -8.12 0.23 -7.32
N GLY A 120 -7.00 0.70 -7.84
CA GLY A 120 -6.95 1.95 -8.59
C GLY A 120 -7.57 1.86 -9.98
N ILE A 121 -7.47 0.69 -10.62
CA ILE A 121 -7.91 0.45 -12.00
C ILE A 121 -9.05 -0.57 -12.06
N GLY A 122 -8.97 -1.65 -11.26
CA GLY A 122 -9.91 -2.77 -11.33
C GLY A 122 -9.51 -3.83 -12.35
N GLY A 123 -10.47 -4.59 -12.88
CA GLY A 123 -10.26 -5.71 -13.81
C GLY A 123 -9.96 -5.26 -15.23
N ILE A 124 -8.74 -4.84 -15.47
CA ILE A 124 -8.31 -4.28 -16.76
C ILE A 124 -8.17 -5.35 -17.83
N ASP A 125 -7.78 -6.58 -17.48
CA ASP A 125 -7.67 -7.71 -18.42
C ASP A 125 -9.04 -8.12 -18.94
N GLU A 126 -10.07 -8.19 -18.08
CA GLU A 126 -11.45 -8.44 -18.51
C GLU A 126 -11.96 -7.32 -19.41
N LEU A 127 -11.61 -6.05 -19.11
CA LEU A 127 -11.98 -4.92 -19.95
C LEU A 127 -11.39 -5.06 -21.36
N GLU A 128 -10.10 -5.34 -21.48
CA GLU A 128 -9.41 -5.54 -22.76
C GLU A 128 -10.00 -6.72 -23.54
N SER A 129 -10.15 -7.87 -22.88
CA SER A 129 -10.69 -9.09 -23.52
C SER A 129 -12.15 -8.94 -23.91
N GLY A 130 -12.92 -8.19 -23.10
CA GLY A 130 -14.31 -7.86 -23.38
C GLY A 130 -14.48 -7.00 -24.62
N PHE A 131 -13.67 -5.95 -24.79
CA PHE A 131 -13.64 -5.13 -26.00
C PHE A 131 -13.23 -5.91 -27.23
N LYS A 132 -12.17 -6.72 -27.13
CA LYS A 132 -11.77 -7.62 -28.22
C LYS A 132 -12.90 -8.55 -28.63
N THR A 133 -13.58 -9.15 -27.68
CA THR A 133 -14.74 -10.01 -27.95
C THR A 133 -15.90 -9.25 -28.60
N LEU A 134 -16.19 -8.03 -28.13
CA LEU A 134 -17.25 -7.20 -28.68
C LEU A 134 -16.99 -6.86 -30.16
N PHE A 135 -15.78 -6.45 -30.52
CA PHE A 135 -15.43 -6.02 -31.86
C PHE A 135 -15.26 -7.20 -32.85
N GLU A 136 -14.69 -8.31 -32.39
CA GLU A 136 -14.45 -9.48 -33.25
C GLU A 136 -15.67 -10.40 -33.39
N LYS A 137 -16.47 -10.56 -32.30
CA LYS A 137 -17.52 -11.60 -32.21
C LYS A 137 -18.93 -11.05 -31.97
N GLY A 138 -19.04 -9.75 -31.71
CA GLY A 138 -20.30 -9.04 -31.50
C GLY A 138 -20.87 -9.15 -30.07
N PRO A 139 -21.90 -8.34 -29.74
CA PRO A 139 -22.37 -8.14 -28.38
C PRO A 139 -22.92 -9.39 -27.69
N LYS A 140 -23.45 -10.35 -28.45
CA LYS A 140 -23.99 -11.61 -27.90
C LYS A 140 -22.92 -12.55 -27.35
N ARG A 141 -21.65 -12.27 -27.60
CA ARG A 141 -20.52 -13.11 -27.18
C ARG A 141 -19.76 -12.51 -25.98
N VAL A 142 -20.04 -11.27 -25.60
CA VAL A 142 -19.48 -10.67 -24.37
C VAL A 142 -19.96 -11.47 -23.16
N SER A 143 -19.06 -11.68 -22.22
CA SER A 143 -19.33 -12.44 -20.99
C SER A 143 -20.49 -11.82 -20.19
N PRO A 144 -21.47 -12.59 -19.70
CA PRO A 144 -22.49 -12.08 -18.79
C PRO A 144 -21.89 -11.61 -17.44
N LEU A 145 -20.67 -12.01 -17.12
CA LEU A 145 -19.93 -11.62 -15.93
C LEU A 145 -18.99 -10.42 -16.18
N PHE A 146 -18.92 -9.90 -17.42
CA PHE A 146 -18.04 -8.79 -17.78
C PHE A 146 -18.07 -7.65 -16.76
N VAL A 147 -19.26 -7.08 -16.51
CA VAL A 147 -19.37 -5.98 -15.54
C VAL A 147 -19.00 -6.38 -14.12
N PRO A 148 -19.57 -7.47 -13.53
CA PRO A 148 -19.19 -7.89 -12.19
C PRO A 148 -17.72 -8.26 -12.00
N THR A 149 -17.00 -8.60 -13.06
CA THR A 149 -15.59 -9.00 -12.98
C THR A 149 -14.66 -7.80 -13.09
N MET A 150 -15.02 -6.81 -13.92
CA MET A 150 -14.15 -5.66 -14.19
C MET A 150 -14.25 -4.52 -13.15
N ILE A 151 -15.36 -4.36 -12.42
CA ILE A 151 -15.55 -3.22 -11.53
C ILE A 151 -14.61 -3.27 -10.31
N GLY A 152 -14.00 -2.12 -9.96
CA GLY A 152 -12.96 -2.06 -8.92
C GLY A 152 -13.42 -2.46 -7.50
N ASN A 153 -14.72 -2.26 -7.18
CA ASN A 153 -15.26 -2.64 -5.87
C ASN A 153 -15.46 -4.14 -5.68
N ILE A 154 -15.26 -4.94 -6.74
CA ILE A 154 -15.54 -6.38 -6.68
C ILE A 154 -14.54 -7.14 -5.80
N ALA A 155 -13.34 -6.60 -5.60
CA ALA A 155 -12.38 -7.17 -4.64
C ALA A 155 -12.99 -7.16 -3.23
N ALA A 156 -13.41 -5.98 -2.74
CA ALA A 156 -14.07 -5.87 -1.44
C ALA A 156 -15.32 -6.77 -1.32
N GLY A 157 -16.16 -6.80 -2.37
CA GLY A 157 -17.36 -7.63 -2.40
C GLY A 157 -17.06 -9.13 -2.31
N ASN A 158 -16.03 -9.62 -3.04
CA ASN A 158 -15.63 -11.03 -2.97
C ASN A 158 -15.01 -11.39 -1.62
N LEU A 159 -14.21 -10.52 -1.02
CA LEU A 159 -13.67 -10.71 0.33
C LEU A 159 -14.80 -10.80 1.37
N ALA A 160 -15.76 -9.86 1.34
CA ALA A 160 -16.91 -9.88 2.22
C ALA A 160 -17.73 -11.18 2.11
N ILE A 161 -17.97 -11.64 0.88
CA ILE A 161 -18.68 -12.91 0.60
C ILE A 161 -17.88 -14.10 1.12
N ARG A 162 -16.57 -14.15 0.82
CA ARG A 162 -15.70 -15.28 1.17
C ARG A 162 -15.61 -15.50 2.68
N TYR A 163 -15.47 -14.43 3.43
CA TYR A 163 -15.28 -14.51 4.88
C TYR A 163 -16.58 -14.31 5.69
N GLY A 164 -17.67 -13.94 5.05
CA GLY A 164 -18.95 -13.71 5.75
C GLY A 164 -18.98 -12.39 6.53
N MET A 165 -18.15 -11.42 6.20
CA MET A 165 -18.09 -10.10 6.81
C MET A 165 -19.27 -9.24 6.33
N LYS A 166 -20.11 -8.72 7.23
CA LYS A 166 -21.38 -8.06 6.93
C LYS A 166 -21.46 -6.61 7.40
N GLY A 167 -20.36 -6.07 7.92
CA GLY A 167 -20.20 -4.64 8.19
C GLY A 167 -20.16 -3.82 6.90
N GLU A 168 -19.65 -2.61 6.98
CA GLU A 168 -19.43 -1.80 5.77
C GLU A 168 -18.54 -2.52 4.76
N CYS A 169 -18.92 -2.47 3.48
CA CYS A 169 -18.14 -3.09 2.41
C CYS A 169 -17.98 -2.06 1.28
N ILE A 170 -16.82 -1.38 1.25
CA ILE A 170 -16.55 -0.29 0.32
C ILE A 170 -15.18 -0.41 -0.36
N ASN A 171 -15.06 0.27 -1.48
CA ASN A 171 -13.83 0.55 -2.17
C ASN A 171 -13.61 2.06 -2.24
N VAL A 172 -12.48 2.54 -1.74
CA VAL A 172 -12.04 3.92 -1.94
C VAL A 172 -11.05 3.94 -3.09
N VAL A 173 -11.33 4.69 -4.16
CA VAL A 173 -10.45 4.79 -5.33
C VAL A 173 -9.80 6.16 -5.36
N THR A 174 -8.48 6.19 -5.21
CA THR A 174 -7.64 7.41 -5.23
C THR A 174 -6.31 7.14 -5.95
N ALA A 175 -6.40 6.42 -7.08
CA ALA A 175 -5.25 6.00 -7.88
C ALA A 175 -4.17 5.33 -7.00
N CYS A 176 -2.91 5.82 -7.05
CA CYS A 176 -1.81 5.22 -6.30
C CYS A 176 -1.93 5.33 -4.76
N ALA A 177 -2.81 6.19 -4.25
CA ALA A 177 -3.07 6.33 -2.81
C ALA A 177 -4.23 5.44 -2.31
N THR A 178 -4.83 4.63 -3.16
CA THR A 178 -6.02 3.81 -2.87
C THR A 178 -5.84 2.94 -1.61
N GLY A 179 -4.78 2.15 -1.51
CA GLY A 179 -4.55 1.26 -0.38
C GLY A 179 -4.39 1.99 0.95
N ALA A 180 -3.66 3.12 0.95
CA ALA A 180 -3.51 3.96 2.14
C ALA A 180 -4.83 4.63 2.55
N HIS A 181 -5.64 5.09 1.59
CA HIS A 181 -6.97 5.63 1.88
C HIS A 181 -7.94 4.57 2.39
N CYS A 182 -7.91 3.35 1.86
CA CYS A 182 -8.72 2.24 2.38
C CYS A 182 -8.38 1.94 3.84
N ILE A 183 -7.08 1.84 4.16
CA ILE A 183 -6.61 1.66 5.55
C ILE A 183 -7.04 2.84 6.42
N GLY A 184 -6.82 4.08 5.96
CA GLY A 184 -7.18 5.28 6.70
C GLY A 184 -8.68 5.43 6.94
N GLN A 185 -9.53 5.04 5.98
CA GLN A 185 -10.98 5.01 6.16
C GLN A 185 -11.38 3.98 7.22
N ALA A 186 -10.85 2.76 7.13
CA ALA A 186 -11.10 1.71 8.12
C ALA A 186 -10.66 2.14 9.53
N VAL A 187 -9.53 2.85 9.65
CA VAL A 187 -9.08 3.44 10.93
C VAL A 187 -10.11 4.42 11.47
N ARG A 188 -10.68 5.30 10.65
CA ARG A 188 -11.74 6.24 11.06
C ARG A 188 -12.98 5.53 11.53
N ASP A 189 -13.40 4.48 10.84
CA ASP A 189 -14.60 3.72 11.16
C ASP A 189 -14.47 3.00 12.51
N ILE A 190 -13.33 2.36 12.77
CA ILE A 190 -13.03 1.72 14.05
C ILE A 190 -12.88 2.77 15.14
N ARG A 191 -12.17 3.86 14.89
CA ARG A 191 -11.93 4.93 15.85
C ARG A 191 -13.23 5.53 16.38
N HIS A 192 -14.22 5.69 15.51
CA HIS A 192 -15.53 6.25 15.88
C HIS A 192 -16.57 5.19 16.27
N GLY A 193 -16.21 3.92 16.31
CA GLY A 193 -17.06 2.83 16.79
C GLY A 193 -18.12 2.36 15.78
N TYR A 194 -17.98 2.69 14.48
CA TYR A 194 -18.87 2.14 13.43
C TYR A 194 -18.64 0.65 13.23
N THR A 195 -17.40 0.19 13.40
CA THR A 195 -17.00 -1.21 13.32
C THR A 195 -15.95 -1.52 14.40
N ASP A 196 -15.75 -2.79 14.75
CA ASP A 196 -14.76 -3.23 15.72
C ASP A 196 -13.52 -3.82 15.04
N VAL A 197 -13.74 -4.45 13.89
CA VAL A 197 -12.73 -5.09 13.06
C VAL A 197 -12.88 -4.65 11.61
N ALA A 198 -11.78 -4.46 10.90
CA ALA A 198 -11.79 -4.19 9.46
C ALA A 198 -10.69 -4.98 8.74
N LEU A 199 -11.05 -5.65 7.64
CA LEU A 199 -10.11 -6.09 6.62
C LEU A 199 -9.91 -4.92 5.65
N ALA A 200 -8.71 -4.35 5.63
CA ALA A 200 -8.42 -3.17 4.83
C ALA A 200 -7.17 -3.38 3.95
N GLY A 201 -7.12 -2.70 2.81
CA GLY A 201 -5.96 -2.80 1.94
C GLY A 201 -6.22 -2.41 0.50
N GLY A 202 -5.38 -2.93 -0.39
CA GLY A 202 -5.50 -2.68 -1.83
C GLY A 202 -4.82 -3.75 -2.66
N ALA A 203 -5.32 -3.94 -3.87
CA ALA A 203 -4.77 -4.86 -4.85
C ALA A 203 -4.78 -4.22 -6.24
N GLU A 204 -3.79 -4.56 -7.05
CA GLU A 204 -3.70 -4.08 -8.41
C GLU A 204 -3.08 -5.11 -9.34
N GLU A 205 -3.57 -5.14 -10.57
CA GLU A 205 -3.00 -5.85 -11.70
C GLU A 205 -2.78 -4.87 -12.84
N SER A 206 -1.58 -4.29 -12.91
CA SER A 206 -1.28 -3.22 -13.88
C SER A 206 -0.25 -3.62 -14.94
N VAL A 207 0.32 -4.82 -14.84
CA VAL A 207 1.27 -5.35 -15.83
C VAL A 207 0.49 -6.00 -16.97
N ASN A 208 -0.05 -5.18 -17.85
CA ASN A 208 -0.95 -5.56 -18.92
C ASN A 208 -0.71 -4.66 -20.15
N PRO A 209 -1.00 -5.11 -21.39
CA PRO A 209 -0.67 -4.37 -22.61
C PRO A 209 -1.13 -2.92 -22.63
N ILE A 210 -2.42 -2.66 -22.31
CA ILE A 210 -2.98 -1.31 -22.40
C ILE A 210 -2.49 -0.37 -21.29
N CYS A 211 -2.24 -0.89 -20.08
CA CYS A 211 -1.69 -0.10 -18.99
C CYS A 211 -0.24 0.31 -19.27
N ILE A 212 0.60 -0.63 -19.69
CA ILE A 212 2.00 -0.34 -20.04
C ILE A 212 2.05 0.66 -21.20
N ALA A 213 1.26 0.47 -22.26
CA ALA A 213 1.19 1.43 -23.36
C ALA A 213 0.72 2.82 -22.90
N GLY A 214 -0.32 2.88 -22.07
CA GLY A 214 -0.89 4.12 -21.58
C GLY A 214 0.09 4.93 -20.73
N PHE A 215 0.74 4.29 -19.74
CA PHE A 215 1.73 4.94 -18.89
C PHE A 215 3.04 5.28 -19.64
N ALA A 216 3.47 4.45 -20.61
CA ALA A 216 4.61 4.76 -21.46
C ALA A 216 4.36 6.00 -22.33
N ASN A 217 3.18 6.08 -22.98
CA ASN A 217 2.78 7.24 -23.77
C ASN A 217 2.61 8.53 -22.94
N LEU A 218 2.29 8.39 -21.65
CA LEU A 218 2.29 9.51 -20.71
C LEU A 218 3.72 10.00 -20.38
N GLY A 219 4.75 9.20 -20.71
CA GLY A 219 6.14 9.47 -20.31
C GLY A 219 6.41 9.26 -18.83
N ALA A 220 5.61 8.43 -18.17
CA ALA A 220 5.70 8.23 -16.72
C ALA A 220 6.55 7.00 -16.34
N LEU A 221 6.73 6.04 -17.28
CA LEU A 221 7.50 4.81 -17.03
C LEU A 221 8.98 4.98 -17.34
N SER A 222 9.80 4.29 -16.56
CA SER A 222 11.23 4.09 -16.86
C SER A 222 11.41 3.28 -18.14
N ARG A 223 12.31 3.72 -19.02
CA ARG A 223 12.71 3.04 -20.25
C ARG A 223 14.05 2.33 -20.10
N GLU A 224 14.58 2.26 -18.88
CA GLU A 224 15.84 1.56 -18.60
C GLU A 224 15.71 0.08 -18.98
N GLU A 225 16.63 -0.39 -19.79
CA GLU A 225 16.61 -1.78 -20.30
C GLU A 225 17.10 -2.79 -19.25
N ASP A 226 18.03 -2.38 -18.38
CA ASP A 226 18.48 -3.21 -17.27
C ASP A 226 17.43 -3.22 -16.15
N PRO A 227 16.75 -4.35 -15.90
CA PRO A 227 15.72 -4.43 -14.87
C PRO A 227 16.23 -4.07 -13.47
N LEU A 228 17.52 -4.35 -13.17
CA LEU A 228 18.12 -4.03 -11.87
C LEU A 228 18.33 -2.53 -11.66
N ARG A 229 18.23 -1.75 -12.72
CA ARG A 229 18.40 -0.29 -12.72
C ARG A 229 17.11 0.47 -13.05
N ALA A 230 16.04 -0.23 -13.39
CA ALA A 230 14.82 0.39 -13.90
C ALA A 230 14.07 1.16 -12.80
N SER A 231 14.00 0.64 -11.56
CA SER A 231 13.35 1.32 -10.42
C SER A 231 14.38 1.88 -9.46
N ARG A 232 14.54 3.21 -9.45
CA ARG A 232 15.59 3.94 -8.69
C ARG A 232 15.00 5.14 -7.92
N PRO A 233 14.18 4.93 -6.90
CA PRO A 233 13.64 6.04 -6.12
C PRO A 233 14.74 6.92 -5.53
N PHE A 234 14.61 8.24 -5.66
CA PHE A 234 15.54 9.28 -5.20
C PHE A 234 16.92 9.30 -5.85
N ASP A 235 17.26 8.34 -6.73
CA ASP A 235 18.54 8.36 -7.44
C ASP A 235 18.59 9.48 -8.47
N LEU A 236 19.78 10.06 -8.68
CA LEU A 236 20.03 11.11 -9.68
C LEU A 236 19.65 10.66 -11.10
N ASN A 237 19.84 9.36 -11.40
CA ASN A 237 19.62 8.79 -12.72
C ASN A 237 18.23 8.16 -12.89
N ARG A 238 17.26 8.46 -12.00
CA ARG A 238 15.90 7.98 -12.16
C ARG A 238 15.22 8.56 -13.40
N GLU A 239 14.42 7.76 -14.07
CA GLU A 239 13.81 8.16 -15.35
C GLU A 239 12.27 8.05 -15.37
N GLY A 240 11.68 7.51 -14.33
CA GLY A 240 10.25 7.21 -14.24
C GLY A 240 9.98 6.07 -13.28
N PHE A 241 8.72 5.74 -13.06
CA PHE A 241 8.39 4.58 -12.25
C PHE A 241 8.40 3.29 -13.08
N VAL A 242 8.54 2.16 -12.41
CA VAL A 242 8.34 0.83 -13.01
C VAL A 242 6.98 0.32 -12.56
N ALA A 243 6.10 -0.05 -13.49
CA ALA A 243 4.80 -0.64 -13.16
C ALA A 243 4.99 -1.96 -12.39
N GLY A 244 4.21 -2.15 -11.35
CA GLY A 244 4.20 -3.38 -10.55
C GLY A 244 2.78 -3.80 -10.21
N GLU A 245 2.61 -5.01 -9.74
CA GLU A 245 1.32 -5.58 -9.34
C GLU A 245 1.40 -6.23 -7.98
N GLY A 246 0.25 -6.52 -7.37
CA GLY A 246 0.20 -7.20 -6.08
C GLY A 246 -0.98 -6.80 -5.21
N ALA A 247 -0.89 -7.19 -3.94
CA ALA A 247 -1.83 -6.79 -2.89
C ALA A 247 -1.14 -6.67 -1.55
N GLY A 248 -1.66 -5.76 -0.73
CA GLY A 248 -1.43 -5.70 0.71
C GLY A 248 -2.75 -5.70 1.46
N ALA A 249 -2.85 -6.48 2.51
CA ALA A 249 -4.03 -6.58 3.37
C ALA A 249 -3.63 -6.47 4.83
N VAL A 250 -4.42 -5.76 5.62
CA VAL A 250 -4.25 -5.66 7.07
C VAL A 250 -5.56 -5.95 7.79
N ILE A 251 -5.49 -6.64 8.93
CA ILE A 251 -6.58 -6.70 9.90
C ILE A 251 -6.36 -5.60 10.90
N LEU A 252 -7.32 -4.70 10.96
CA LEU A 252 -7.39 -3.60 11.92
C LEU A 252 -8.44 -3.89 12.97
N GLU A 253 -8.12 -3.60 14.21
CA GLU A 253 -9.05 -3.78 15.33
C GLU A 253 -9.02 -2.59 16.28
N SER A 254 -10.14 -2.32 16.95
CA SER A 254 -10.04 -1.52 18.15
C SER A 254 -9.19 -2.26 19.18
N LEU A 255 -8.32 -1.53 19.88
CA LEU A 255 -7.43 -2.16 20.88
C LEU A 255 -8.23 -2.91 21.95
N GLU A 256 -9.39 -2.41 22.32
CA GLU A 256 -10.30 -3.06 23.27
C GLU A 256 -10.74 -4.45 22.78
N HIS A 257 -11.18 -4.53 21.51
CA HIS A 257 -11.59 -5.77 20.87
C HIS A 257 -10.42 -6.77 20.77
N ALA A 258 -9.27 -6.31 20.26
CA ALA A 258 -8.08 -7.12 20.10
C ALA A 258 -7.65 -7.77 21.42
N LEU A 259 -7.58 -6.99 22.50
CA LEU A 259 -7.22 -7.49 23.82
C LEU A 259 -8.28 -8.44 24.40
N ALA A 260 -9.57 -8.16 24.20
CA ALA A 260 -10.67 -9.00 24.70
C ALA A 260 -10.65 -10.41 24.11
N ARG A 261 -10.28 -10.57 22.83
CA ARG A 261 -10.13 -11.89 22.18
C ARG A 261 -8.73 -12.49 22.30
N GLY A 262 -7.79 -11.79 22.96
CA GLY A 262 -6.42 -12.27 23.15
C GLY A 262 -5.51 -12.14 21.92
N ALA A 263 -5.86 -11.30 20.96
CA ALA A 263 -5.01 -11.00 19.81
C ALA A 263 -3.74 -10.26 20.23
N LYS A 264 -2.67 -10.44 19.44
CA LYS A 264 -1.40 -9.75 19.65
C LYS A 264 -1.30 -8.55 18.70
N PRO A 265 -1.40 -7.31 19.20
CA PRO A 265 -1.13 -6.14 18.38
C PRO A 265 0.31 -6.15 17.83
N LEU A 266 0.47 -5.83 16.55
CA LEU A 266 1.75 -5.79 15.86
C LEU A 266 2.28 -4.35 15.78
N ALA A 267 1.40 -3.40 15.50
CA ALA A 267 1.66 -1.97 15.46
C ALA A 267 0.34 -1.22 15.70
N GLU A 268 0.41 0.09 15.91
CA GLU A 268 -0.76 0.96 16.06
C GLU A 268 -0.79 1.99 14.93
N ILE A 269 -1.95 2.19 14.27
CA ILE A 269 -2.15 3.31 13.37
C ILE A 269 -2.70 4.48 14.18
N THR A 270 -1.82 5.40 14.52
CA THR A 270 -2.09 6.50 15.41
C THR A 270 -2.71 7.71 14.73
N GLY A 271 -2.49 7.88 13.42
CA GLY A 271 -3.07 8.97 12.66
C GLY A 271 -3.22 8.70 11.18
N PHE A 272 -4.12 9.45 10.55
CA PHE A 272 -4.37 9.41 9.11
C PHE A 272 -4.66 10.80 8.55
N GLY A 273 -3.78 11.29 7.69
CA GLY A 273 -3.97 12.52 6.94
C GLY A 273 -4.41 12.26 5.52
N SER A 274 -5.44 12.97 5.07
CA SER A 274 -5.96 12.91 3.70
C SER A 274 -6.21 14.33 3.19
N THR A 275 -5.60 14.67 2.04
CA THR A 275 -5.70 16.00 1.42
C THR A 275 -5.74 15.90 -0.09
N GLY A 276 -6.03 17.00 -0.75
CA GLY A 276 -5.95 17.15 -2.20
C GLY A 276 -5.09 18.35 -2.57
N ASP A 277 -4.31 18.22 -3.65
CA ASP A 277 -3.47 19.30 -4.20
C ASP A 277 -4.28 20.37 -4.93
N ALA A 278 -5.36 19.95 -5.61
CA ALA A 278 -6.15 20.80 -6.50
C ALA A 278 -5.28 21.55 -7.56
N TYR A 279 -4.26 20.87 -8.07
CA TYR A 279 -3.22 21.47 -8.93
C TYR A 279 -3.28 20.93 -10.37
N HIS A 280 -3.02 19.63 -10.57
CA HIS A 280 -2.93 19.02 -11.90
C HIS A 280 -3.42 17.56 -11.87
N MET A 281 -3.81 17.04 -13.04
CA MET A 281 -4.36 15.69 -13.19
C MET A 281 -3.34 14.59 -12.86
N THR A 282 -2.06 14.77 -13.20
CA THR A 282 -1.01 13.75 -13.06
C THR A 282 0.23 14.22 -12.33
N ALA A 283 0.51 15.53 -12.29
CA ALA A 283 1.67 16.08 -11.60
C ALA A 283 1.31 16.49 -10.16
N PRO A 284 2.16 16.21 -9.16
CA PRO A 284 1.99 16.75 -7.82
C PRO A 284 2.17 18.28 -7.81
N ASP A 285 1.63 18.95 -6.81
CA ASP A 285 1.92 20.35 -6.55
C ASP A 285 3.43 20.52 -6.27
N PRO A 286 4.19 21.32 -7.06
CA PRO A 286 5.62 21.46 -6.90
C PRO A 286 6.04 22.08 -5.55
N GLU A 287 5.15 22.76 -4.85
CA GLU A 287 5.39 23.26 -3.50
C GLU A 287 5.08 22.21 -2.41
N GLY A 288 4.39 21.12 -2.76
CA GLY A 288 4.07 20.02 -1.85
C GLY A 288 3.16 20.39 -0.68
N GLU A 289 2.39 21.47 -0.80
CA GLU A 289 1.55 21.97 0.30
C GLU A 289 0.53 20.95 0.76
N GLY A 290 -0.13 20.24 -0.20
CA GLY A 290 -1.05 19.16 0.09
C GLY A 290 -0.40 18.00 0.85
N VAL A 291 0.82 17.64 0.46
CA VAL A 291 1.61 16.57 1.10
C VAL A 291 1.98 16.97 2.54
N VAL A 292 2.47 18.20 2.75
CA VAL A 292 2.79 18.72 4.10
C VAL A 292 1.57 18.69 5.01
N ARG A 293 0.39 19.09 4.50
CA ARG A 293 -0.85 19.05 5.28
C ARG A 293 -1.24 17.60 5.64
N ALA A 294 -1.14 16.66 4.70
CA ALA A 294 -1.45 15.26 4.98
C ALA A 294 -0.54 14.68 6.08
N MET A 295 0.77 14.91 5.97
CA MET A 295 1.73 14.47 6.99
C MET A 295 1.47 15.11 8.37
N ARG A 296 1.19 16.43 8.38
CA ARG A 296 0.89 17.14 9.62
C ARG A 296 -0.38 16.63 10.29
N ILE A 297 -1.47 16.44 9.54
CA ILE A 297 -2.72 15.87 10.07
C ILE A 297 -2.47 14.49 10.67
N ALA A 298 -1.69 13.63 9.99
CA ALA A 298 -1.39 12.30 10.49
C ALA A 298 -0.62 12.34 11.81
N LEU A 299 0.39 13.20 11.94
CA LEU A 299 1.14 13.37 13.19
C LEU A 299 0.25 13.95 14.31
N GLU A 300 -0.48 15.03 14.04
CA GLU A 300 -1.34 15.70 15.00
C GLU A 300 -2.45 14.75 15.52
N GLU A 301 -3.08 13.99 14.63
CA GLU A 301 -4.03 12.95 15.04
C GLU A 301 -3.38 11.91 15.97
N GLY A 302 -2.11 11.54 15.72
CA GLY A 302 -1.34 10.64 16.56
C GLY A 302 -0.91 11.23 17.92
N GLY A 303 -1.06 12.54 18.10
CA GLY A 303 -0.52 13.27 19.25
C GLY A 303 0.99 13.50 19.17
N PHE A 304 1.57 13.43 17.97
CA PHE A 304 2.99 13.63 17.71
C PHE A 304 3.28 14.99 17.09
N THR A 305 4.52 15.41 17.24
CA THR A 305 5.11 16.57 16.57
C THR A 305 6.09 16.10 15.49
N PRO A 306 6.48 16.96 14.54
CA PRO A 306 7.52 16.60 13.57
C PRO A 306 8.85 16.17 14.18
N ALA A 307 9.16 16.56 15.41
CA ALA A 307 10.37 16.16 16.14
C ALA A 307 10.33 14.68 16.62
N ASP A 308 9.16 14.07 16.66
CA ASP A 308 8.96 12.68 17.06
C ASP A 308 9.09 11.71 15.88
N LEU A 309 9.17 12.22 14.63
CA LEU A 309 9.26 11.43 13.40
C LEU A 309 10.56 10.62 13.35
N GLY A 310 10.43 9.30 13.41
CA GLY A 310 11.54 8.36 13.34
C GLY A 310 12.00 8.09 11.92
N HIS A 311 11.07 7.76 11.00
CA HIS A 311 11.40 7.62 9.57
C HIS A 311 10.21 7.98 8.67
N PHE A 312 10.53 8.18 7.41
CA PHE A 312 9.60 8.49 6.35
C PHE A 312 9.68 7.43 5.24
N ASN A 313 8.66 6.57 5.16
CA ASN A 313 8.45 5.69 4.02
C ASN A 313 7.76 6.51 2.94
N ALA A 314 8.54 6.96 1.98
CA ALA A 314 8.11 7.86 0.93
C ALA A 314 7.25 7.15 -0.12
N HIS A 315 6.39 7.89 -0.78
CA HIS A 315 5.77 7.43 -2.01
C HIS A 315 6.83 7.02 -3.03
N GLY A 316 7.87 7.84 -3.23
CA GLY A 316 9.15 7.47 -3.85
C GLY A 316 9.03 6.61 -5.10
N THR A 317 8.48 7.17 -6.18
CA THR A 317 8.15 6.42 -7.41
C THR A 317 9.32 6.23 -8.37
N GLY A 318 10.37 7.01 -8.25
CA GLY A 318 11.45 7.11 -9.24
C GLY A 318 11.15 8.14 -10.33
N THR A 319 10.19 9.05 -10.13
CA THR A 319 9.92 10.16 -11.04
C THR A 319 10.54 11.45 -10.51
N HIS A 320 11.00 12.33 -11.41
CA HIS A 320 11.64 13.59 -10.99
C HIS A 320 10.73 14.44 -10.08
N ALA A 321 9.49 14.67 -10.50
CA ALA A 321 8.58 15.57 -9.81
C ALA A 321 8.19 15.07 -8.42
N ASN A 322 7.95 13.76 -8.26
CA ASN A 322 7.51 13.20 -7.00
C ASN A 322 8.57 13.36 -5.90
N GLU A 323 9.81 12.92 -6.15
CA GLU A 323 10.88 12.98 -5.15
C GLU A 323 11.26 14.41 -4.78
N LEU A 324 11.23 15.35 -5.75
CA LEU A 324 11.41 16.77 -5.47
C LEU A 324 10.32 17.28 -4.51
N THR A 325 9.06 16.93 -4.79
CA THR A 325 7.92 17.33 -3.95
C THR A 325 8.02 16.74 -2.55
N GLU A 326 8.28 15.42 -2.42
CA GLU A 326 8.37 14.76 -1.12
C GLU A 326 9.57 15.26 -0.28
N SER A 327 10.72 15.47 -0.92
CA SER A 327 11.91 16.03 -0.25
C SER A 327 11.66 17.43 0.28
N LYS A 328 11.00 18.30 -0.49
CA LYS A 328 10.58 19.65 -0.05
C LYS A 328 9.57 19.56 1.09
N ALA A 329 8.56 18.70 0.93
CA ALA A 329 7.50 18.53 1.92
C ALA A 329 8.03 18.06 3.27
N LEU A 330 8.97 17.10 3.30
CA LEU A 330 9.59 16.63 4.52
C LEU A 330 10.39 17.72 5.23
N ARG A 331 11.17 18.52 4.49
CA ARG A 331 11.90 19.67 5.05
C ARG A 331 10.96 20.78 5.52
N ALA A 332 9.89 21.04 4.79
CA ALA A 332 8.89 22.03 5.21
C ALA A 332 8.13 21.61 6.48
N LEU A 333 7.91 20.30 6.66
CA LEU A 333 7.27 19.75 7.86
C LEU A 333 8.18 19.83 9.09
N CYS A 334 9.43 19.35 8.95
CA CYS A 334 10.37 19.17 10.07
C CYS A 334 11.31 20.35 10.29
N GLY A 335 11.40 21.29 9.34
CA GLY A 335 12.46 22.29 9.24
C GLY A 335 13.65 21.77 8.42
N GLU A 336 14.36 22.68 7.73
CA GLU A 336 15.41 22.34 6.74
C GLU A 336 16.47 21.37 7.29
N GLU A 337 17.10 21.68 8.42
CA GLU A 337 18.15 20.84 8.99
C GLU A 337 17.63 19.52 9.60
N ALA A 338 16.46 19.54 10.22
CA ALA A 338 15.87 18.37 10.86
C ALA A 338 15.32 17.41 9.81
N GLY A 339 14.67 17.91 8.77
CA GLY A 339 14.15 17.10 7.67
C GLY A 339 15.24 16.32 6.92
N LEU A 340 16.43 16.91 6.77
CA LEU A 340 17.60 16.24 6.20
C LEU A 340 18.20 15.13 7.08
N LYS A 341 17.73 14.96 8.31
CA LYS A 341 18.20 13.91 9.23
C LYS A 341 17.20 12.76 9.35
N VAL A 342 15.94 12.97 8.96
CA VAL A 342 14.93 11.91 9.00
C VAL A 342 15.31 10.81 8.00
N PRO A 343 15.47 9.56 8.44
CA PRO A 343 15.70 8.44 7.53
C PRO A 343 14.54 8.28 6.54
N VAL A 344 14.86 8.12 5.26
CA VAL A 344 13.90 7.96 4.17
C VAL A 344 14.12 6.63 3.48
N CYS A 345 13.04 5.90 3.22
CA CYS A 345 13.05 4.71 2.38
C CYS A 345 11.94 4.74 1.34
N SER A 346 12.08 3.93 0.29
CA SER A 346 11.02 3.62 -0.66
C SER A 346 11.01 2.13 -0.99
N VAL A 347 9.87 1.50 -0.81
CA VAL A 347 9.63 0.07 -1.13
C VAL A 347 9.65 -0.17 -2.63
N LYS A 348 9.35 0.86 -3.43
CA LYS A 348 9.21 0.75 -4.89
C LYS A 348 10.52 0.45 -5.63
N GLY A 349 11.66 0.65 -5.00
CA GLY A 349 12.93 0.14 -5.51
C GLY A 349 12.97 -1.38 -5.60
N THR A 350 12.30 -2.06 -4.67
CA THR A 350 12.18 -3.52 -4.63
C THR A 350 11.04 -4.04 -5.50
N THR A 351 9.83 -3.50 -5.36
CA THR A 351 8.61 -4.08 -5.94
C THR A 351 8.16 -3.43 -7.25
N GLY A 352 8.74 -2.29 -7.64
CA GLY A 352 8.09 -1.38 -8.56
C GLY A 352 6.88 -0.70 -7.91
N HIS A 353 6.15 0.07 -8.70
CA HIS A 353 4.98 0.78 -8.25
C HIS A 353 3.72 -0.07 -8.44
N THR A 354 3.21 -0.64 -7.37
CA THR A 354 2.01 -1.52 -7.37
C THR A 354 0.70 -0.73 -7.36
N LEU A 355 0.70 0.54 -7.77
CA LEU A 355 -0.44 1.45 -7.93
C LEU A 355 -1.41 1.41 -6.74
N GLY A 356 -2.65 0.93 -6.94
CA GLY A 356 -3.66 0.89 -5.89
C GLY A 356 -3.31 0.00 -4.70
N ALA A 357 -2.41 -0.96 -4.86
CA ALA A 357 -1.89 -1.79 -3.77
C ALA A 357 -0.76 -1.11 -2.98
N ALA A 358 -0.06 -0.12 -3.58
CA ALA A 358 1.20 0.41 -3.05
C ALA A 358 1.09 0.88 -1.59
N GLY A 359 0.10 1.71 -1.28
CA GLY A 359 -0.05 2.24 0.08
C GLY A 359 -0.32 1.19 1.15
N ALA A 360 -0.93 0.05 0.78
CA ALA A 360 -1.14 -1.06 1.70
C ALA A 360 0.15 -1.87 1.92
N VAL A 361 0.90 -2.15 0.85
CA VAL A 361 2.21 -2.81 0.93
C VAL A 361 3.19 -1.96 1.76
N GLU A 362 3.20 -0.66 1.53
CA GLU A 362 4.05 0.31 2.26
C GLU A 362 3.65 0.44 3.73
N ALA A 363 2.36 0.41 4.05
CA ALA A 363 1.88 0.38 5.44
C ALA A 363 2.35 -0.88 6.18
N ILE A 364 2.34 -2.06 5.52
CA ILE A 364 2.88 -3.31 6.08
C ILE A 364 4.37 -3.19 6.37
N VAL A 365 5.16 -2.68 5.41
CA VAL A 365 6.61 -2.49 5.60
C VAL A 365 6.89 -1.48 6.72
N THR A 366 6.11 -0.39 6.80
CA THR A 366 6.25 0.61 7.87
C THR A 366 5.89 0.03 9.24
N ALA A 367 4.83 -0.78 9.32
CA ALA A 367 4.46 -1.47 10.56
C ALA A 367 5.55 -2.45 11.04
N LEU A 368 6.14 -3.21 10.11
CA LEU A 368 7.27 -4.09 10.41
C LEU A 368 8.50 -3.29 10.85
N SER A 369 8.76 -2.15 10.23
CA SER A 369 9.88 -1.27 10.56
C SER A 369 9.80 -0.79 12.01
N VAL A 370 8.65 -0.26 12.44
CA VAL A 370 8.45 0.19 13.82
C VAL A 370 8.41 -0.95 14.83
N ALA A 371 7.88 -2.11 14.44
CA ALA A 371 7.79 -3.28 15.31
C ALA A 371 9.16 -3.95 15.54
N ASN A 372 10.09 -3.82 14.60
CA ASN A 372 11.42 -4.44 14.65
C ASN A 372 12.55 -3.44 14.94
N ASP A 373 12.25 -2.22 15.37
CA ASP A 373 13.24 -1.18 15.66
C ASP A 373 14.28 -1.00 14.53
N CYS A 374 13.82 -0.88 13.28
CA CYS A 374 14.70 -0.71 12.13
C CYS A 374 14.06 0.17 11.03
N VAL A 375 14.87 0.60 10.06
CA VAL A 375 14.38 1.28 8.85
C VAL A 375 14.98 0.57 7.63
N PRO A 376 14.16 0.14 6.66
CA PRO A 376 14.67 -0.54 5.49
C PRO A 376 15.44 0.40 4.56
N PRO A 377 16.35 -0.14 3.73
CA PRO A 377 17.03 0.61 2.69
C PRO A 377 16.12 0.83 1.47
N THR A 378 16.59 1.65 0.53
CA THR A 378 15.97 1.85 -0.78
C THR A 378 16.76 1.10 -1.84
N ALA A 379 16.19 0.06 -2.44
CA ALA A 379 16.80 -0.61 -3.57
C ALA A 379 16.93 0.36 -4.78
N GLY A 380 17.99 0.21 -5.57
CA GLY A 380 18.27 1.06 -6.73
C GLY A 380 18.84 2.45 -6.40
N PHE A 381 18.89 2.88 -5.14
CA PHE A 381 19.50 4.16 -4.74
C PHE A 381 21.02 4.03 -4.63
N GLU A 382 21.74 4.78 -5.45
CA GLU A 382 23.23 4.78 -5.51
C GLU A 382 23.80 6.20 -5.49
N THR A 383 23.21 7.11 -6.27
CA THR A 383 23.72 8.47 -6.46
C THR A 383 22.69 9.48 -5.97
N PRO A 384 22.95 10.22 -4.87
CA PRO A 384 22.05 11.25 -4.37
C PRO A 384 21.77 12.33 -5.42
N ASP A 385 20.49 12.72 -5.55
CA ASP A 385 20.09 13.87 -6.37
C ASP A 385 20.21 15.16 -5.56
N PRO A 386 21.05 16.13 -5.96
CA PRO A 386 21.22 17.39 -5.25
C PRO A 386 19.96 18.28 -5.23
N GLU A 387 18.98 18.02 -6.10
CA GLU A 387 17.70 18.73 -6.11
C GLU A 387 16.67 18.08 -5.19
N ALA A 388 16.73 16.75 -5.02
CA ALA A 388 15.83 15.96 -4.16
C ALA A 388 16.50 15.57 -2.83
N LEU A 389 17.06 16.56 -2.12
CA LEU A 389 17.82 16.32 -0.88
C LEU A 389 16.95 15.68 0.21
N ALA A 390 17.31 14.44 0.58
CA ALA A 390 16.73 13.68 1.66
C ALA A 390 17.75 12.67 2.19
N ASN A 391 17.58 12.18 3.41
CA ASN A 391 18.43 11.15 4.01
C ASN A 391 17.96 9.75 3.59
N VAL A 392 18.08 9.46 2.28
CA VAL A 392 17.67 8.16 1.72
C VAL A 392 18.67 7.09 2.14
N LEU A 393 18.16 6.01 2.71
CA LEU A 393 19.02 4.92 3.19
C LEU A 393 19.42 3.99 2.04
N ALA A 394 20.73 3.81 1.87
CA ALA A 394 21.31 2.80 0.98
C ALA A 394 21.50 1.44 1.68
N GLU A 395 21.60 1.43 3.01
CA GLU A 395 21.72 0.26 3.84
C GLU A 395 20.68 0.29 4.95
N PRO A 396 20.25 -0.86 5.50
CA PRO A 396 19.25 -0.88 6.57
C PRO A 396 19.80 -0.20 7.84
N LEU A 397 18.94 0.55 8.52
CA LEU A 397 19.26 1.12 9.82
C LEU A 397 18.67 0.20 10.90
N GLU A 398 19.52 -0.55 11.57
CA GLU A 398 19.15 -1.53 12.60
C GLU A 398 19.24 -0.94 14.02
N ASN A 399 18.51 -1.55 14.97
CA ASN A 399 18.45 -1.12 16.37
C ASN A 399 18.06 0.35 16.55
N TYR A 400 17.16 0.81 15.71
CA TYR A 400 16.70 2.19 15.63
C TYR A 400 15.28 2.31 16.18
N LYS A 401 15.16 2.60 17.48
CA LYS A 401 13.87 2.85 18.14
C LYS A 401 13.24 4.13 17.64
N GLN A 402 11.97 4.03 17.33
CA GLN A 402 11.19 5.17 16.80
C GLN A 402 9.85 5.27 17.51
N LYS A 403 9.37 6.50 17.69
CA LYS A 403 8.06 6.76 18.28
C LYS A 403 6.96 6.64 17.25
N VAL A 404 7.20 7.15 16.05
CA VAL A 404 6.25 7.18 14.93
C VAL A 404 6.99 7.19 13.61
N ALA A 405 6.45 6.49 12.63
CA ALA A 405 6.85 6.55 11.23
C ALA A 405 5.70 7.07 10.38
N LEU A 406 6.00 7.73 9.26
CA LEU A 406 5.02 8.13 8.28
C LEU A 406 5.14 7.26 7.03
N SER A 407 4.01 6.72 6.56
CA SER A 407 3.88 6.08 5.25
C SER A 407 3.04 6.99 4.34
N ASN A 408 3.66 7.48 3.28
CA ASN A 408 3.10 8.51 2.42
C ASN A 408 2.70 7.93 1.06
N SER A 409 1.55 8.32 0.55
CA SER A 409 1.05 7.91 -0.76
C SER A 409 0.47 9.09 -1.52
N LEU A 410 0.98 9.30 -2.74
CA LEU A 410 0.51 10.34 -3.65
C LEU A 410 -0.16 9.67 -4.87
N GLY A 411 -1.35 10.11 -5.23
CA GLY A 411 -2.11 9.56 -6.36
C GLY A 411 -2.38 10.59 -7.44
N PHE A 412 -2.44 10.15 -8.68
CA PHE A 412 -2.95 10.97 -9.79
C PHE A 412 -4.31 11.57 -9.42
N GLY A 413 -4.54 12.82 -9.81
CA GLY A 413 -5.67 13.62 -9.32
C GLY A 413 -5.32 14.50 -8.11
N GLY A 414 -4.06 14.45 -7.63
CA GLY A 414 -3.59 15.20 -6.48
C GLY A 414 -4.08 14.62 -5.15
N HIS A 415 -4.29 13.32 -5.08
CA HIS A 415 -4.69 12.62 -3.86
C HIS A 415 -3.48 12.37 -2.97
N ASN A 416 -3.50 12.87 -1.74
CA ASN A 416 -2.45 12.63 -0.75
C ASN A 416 -3.03 11.87 0.44
N ALA A 417 -2.40 10.76 0.81
CA ALA A 417 -2.69 9.98 2.00
C ALA A 417 -1.42 9.76 2.80
N CYS A 418 -1.48 9.95 4.10
CA CYS A 418 -0.37 9.72 5.01
C CYS A 418 -0.85 8.96 6.24
N LEU A 419 -0.25 7.81 6.52
CA LEU A 419 -0.50 7.02 7.72
C LEU A 419 0.63 7.26 8.73
N ALA A 420 0.28 7.59 9.98
CA ALA A 420 1.20 7.61 11.10
C ALA A 420 1.10 6.27 11.83
N ILE A 421 2.21 5.54 11.86
CA ILE A 421 2.31 4.18 12.40
C ILE A 421 3.33 4.18 13.54
N SER A 422 2.94 3.65 14.67
CA SER A 422 3.77 3.57 15.88
C SER A 422 3.96 2.13 16.34
N PRO A 423 5.05 1.81 17.03
CA PRO A 423 5.14 0.52 17.73
C PRO A 423 3.97 0.41 18.71
N TYR A 424 3.45 -0.79 18.86
CA TYR A 424 2.49 -1.05 19.93
C TYR A 424 3.25 -1.15 21.27
N GLU A 425 3.05 -0.18 22.12
CA GLU A 425 3.57 -0.20 23.50
C GLU A 425 2.43 -0.45 24.46
N VAL A 426 2.61 -1.43 25.34
CA VAL A 426 1.79 -1.53 26.55
C VAL A 426 2.18 -0.34 27.42
N ALA A 427 1.29 0.63 27.58
CA ALA A 427 1.59 1.79 28.42
C ALA A 427 2.08 1.31 29.80
N ALA A 428 3.35 1.58 30.09
CA ALA A 428 3.85 1.48 31.45
C ALA A 428 3.18 2.62 32.27
N GLU A 429 2.50 2.27 33.37
CA GLU A 429 1.97 3.23 34.32
C GLU A 429 3.04 4.14 34.90
#